data_f84163f246513a73cc954acfc69d183e
#
_entry.id   f84163f246513a73cc954acfc69d183e
#
_cell.length_a   1.000
_cell.length_b   1.000
_cell.length_c   1.000
_cell.angle_alpha   90.00
_cell.angle_beta   90.00
_cell.angle_gamma   90.00
#
_symmetry.space_group_name_H-M   'P 1'
#
loop_
_entity.id
_entity.type
_entity.pdbx_description
1 polymer ?
#
loop_
_entity_poly.entity_id
_entity_poly.type
_entity_poly.pdbx_seq_one_letter_code
_entity_poly.pdbx_strand_id
1 'polypeptide(L)'
;MTKQTILSDDACWAALVARDKTADTLFVYAVKTTQTWGFPSTVVRLPKRENTEFFATPEAAEAHGYRAGKRRQRSGEAMMQRHAEQVVLACRELETRIDNGEPLPSLAALAALCGVSQFHFHRLFRSHTGLTPAAWAKAYRGDKLREQLTKQTTITGAIAESGFSSGSRFYESSDTLLGMTPKSWRAGGKGARIFFALAICALGDILVAQSEKGICAILLGDDSEALLRDLQDQFPNAELVGGDAQFEQVVSRVIGFVEAPSSGLDLPLDIRGTAFQRRVWQALQSIPAGTTVSYREIAERIGSPKAVRAVAGACAANCLAVAIPCHRVVRTGGELAGYRWGIERKKRLLQREALQQEIG
;
A
#
# COMPACT_ATOMS: atom_id res chain seq x y z
N MET A 1 -18.10 14.65 7.19
CA MET A 1 -19.34 13.86 6.93
C MET A 1 -20.04 14.48 5.73
N THR A 2 -19.74 14.02 4.53
CA THR A 2 -20.33 14.51 3.28
C THR A 2 -21.60 13.72 3.03
N LYS A 3 -22.76 14.38 3.07
CA LYS A 3 -24.04 13.78 2.69
C LYS A 3 -23.95 13.22 1.27
N GLN A 4 -23.92 11.89 1.13
CA GLN A 4 -24.24 11.25 -0.14
C GLN A 4 -25.66 11.64 -0.49
N THR A 5 -25.85 12.30 -1.63
CA THR A 5 -27.19 12.54 -2.20
C THR A 5 -27.68 11.18 -2.69
N ILE A 6 -28.35 10.46 -1.80
CA ILE A 6 -29.08 9.23 -2.14
C ILE A 6 -30.25 9.70 -2.99
N LEU A 7 -30.38 9.16 -4.21
CA LEU A 7 -31.61 9.33 -5.00
C LEU A 7 -32.79 8.89 -4.14
N SER A 8 -33.91 9.59 -4.22
CA SER A 8 -35.10 9.17 -3.51
C SER A 8 -35.54 7.79 -3.98
N ASP A 9 -36.16 7.01 -3.13
CA ASP A 9 -36.68 5.68 -3.48
C ASP A 9 -37.59 5.69 -4.71
N ASP A 10 -38.29 6.80 -4.94
CA ASP A 10 -39.13 6.98 -6.11
C ASP A 10 -38.31 7.24 -7.38
N ALA A 11 -37.22 7.97 -7.27
CA ALA A 11 -36.30 8.18 -8.39
C ALA A 11 -35.58 6.86 -8.75
N CYS A 12 -35.17 6.08 -7.75
CA CYS A 12 -34.58 4.75 -7.95
C CYS A 12 -35.58 3.79 -8.61
N TRP A 13 -36.85 3.83 -8.18
CA TRP A 13 -37.89 3.05 -8.77
C TRP A 13 -38.17 3.43 -10.23
N ALA A 14 -38.25 4.72 -10.54
CA ALA A 14 -38.42 5.21 -11.90
C ALA A 14 -37.29 4.75 -12.84
N ALA A 15 -36.05 4.85 -12.39
CA ALA A 15 -34.89 4.36 -13.12
C ALA A 15 -34.91 2.83 -13.32
N LEU A 16 -35.36 2.08 -12.31
CA LEU A 16 -35.55 0.62 -12.41
C LEU A 16 -36.60 0.24 -13.44
N VAL A 17 -37.74 0.94 -13.45
CA VAL A 17 -38.82 0.73 -14.43
C VAL A 17 -38.35 1.06 -15.84
N ALA A 18 -37.61 2.15 -16.00
CA ALA A 18 -37.01 2.57 -17.28
C ALA A 18 -35.86 1.67 -17.72
N ARG A 19 -35.35 0.77 -16.86
CA ARG A 19 -34.13 -0.04 -17.09
C ARG A 19 -32.92 0.83 -17.44
N ASP A 20 -32.79 1.94 -16.75
CA ASP A 20 -31.79 2.96 -17.05
C ASP A 20 -30.40 2.44 -16.75
N LYS A 21 -29.62 2.29 -17.81
CA LYS A 21 -28.22 1.82 -17.71
C LYS A 21 -27.30 2.84 -17.03
N THR A 22 -27.63 4.14 -17.08
CA THR A 22 -26.83 5.17 -16.43
C THR A 22 -26.98 5.10 -14.91
N ALA A 23 -28.11 4.57 -14.43
CA ALA A 23 -28.39 4.37 -13.02
C ALA A 23 -27.62 3.18 -12.39
N ASP A 24 -27.05 2.28 -13.20
CA ASP A 24 -26.26 1.12 -12.72
C ASP A 24 -25.06 1.52 -11.88
N THR A 25 -24.56 2.74 -12.03
CA THR A 25 -23.43 3.29 -11.26
C THR A 25 -23.87 4.01 -9.99
N LEU A 26 -25.15 4.25 -9.80
CA LEU A 26 -25.70 5.06 -8.73
C LEU A 26 -26.26 4.22 -7.59
N PHE A 27 -26.93 3.11 -7.92
CA PHE A 27 -27.55 2.22 -6.94
C PHE A 27 -27.77 0.81 -7.48
N VAL A 28 -28.10 -0.12 -6.58
CA VAL A 28 -28.59 -1.46 -6.89
C VAL A 28 -29.96 -1.66 -6.27
N TYR A 29 -30.83 -2.47 -6.91
CA TYR A 29 -32.08 -2.89 -6.33
C TYR A 29 -31.97 -4.30 -5.74
N ALA A 30 -32.65 -4.58 -4.67
CA ALA A 30 -32.75 -5.89 -4.04
C ALA A 30 -34.20 -6.34 -3.94
N VAL A 31 -34.44 -7.65 -4.08
CA VAL A 31 -35.78 -8.25 -4.04
C VAL A 31 -35.89 -9.12 -2.81
N LYS A 32 -36.75 -8.74 -1.86
CA LYS A 32 -36.99 -9.42 -0.58
C LYS A 32 -37.37 -10.89 -0.73
N THR A 33 -38.24 -11.19 -1.68
CA THR A 33 -38.79 -12.55 -1.87
C THR A 33 -37.74 -13.54 -2.40
N THR A 34 -36.75 -13.08 -3.14
CA THR A 34 -35.72 -13.93 -3.73
C THR A 34 -34.35 -13.80 -3.02
N GLN A 35 -34.25 -12.86 -2.09
CA GLN A 35 -32.99 -12.50 -1.41
C GLN A 35 -31.84 -12.22 -2.39
N THR A 36 -32.20 -11.55 -3.53
CA THR A 36 -31.23 -11.23 -4.58
C THR A 36 -31.21 -9.74 -4.91
N TRP A 37 -30.02 -9.21 -5.21
CA TRP A 37 -29.86 -7.84 -5.65
C TRP A 37 -29.45 -7.73 -7.12
N GLY A 38 -29.53 -6.50 -7.71
CA GLY A 38 -29.27 -6.22 -9.05
C GLY A 38 -29.14 -4.79 -9.52
N PHE A 39 -28.55 -4.60 -10.73
CA PHE A 39 -28.50 -3.32 -11.38
C PHE A 39 -29.79 -2.98 -12.14
N PRO A 40 -30.23 -1.71 -12.16
CA PRO A 40 -31.44 -1.28 -12.84
C PRO A 40 -31.57 -1.76 -14.29
N SER A 41 -30.51 -1.70 -15.08
CA SER A 41 -30.57 -2.14 -16.50
C SER A 41 -30.74 -3.65 -16.69
N THR A 42 -30.47 -4.45 -15.67
CA THR A 42 -30.43 -5.91 -15.77
C THR A 42 -31.74 -6.57 -15.35
N VAL A 43 -32.76 -5.78 -14.99
CA VAL A 43 -34.06 -6.29 -14.57
C VAL A 43 -34.78 -6.94 -15.76
N VAL A 44 -35.07 -8.22 -15.63
CA VAL A 44 -35.82 -8.99 -16.66
C VAL A 44 -37.31 -8.88 -16.43
N ARG A 45 -37.74 -9.16 -15.21
CA ARG A 45 -39.11 -9.01 -14.75
C ARG A 45 -39.12 -8.01 -13.62
N LEU A 46 -39.90 -6.94 -13.76
CA LEU A 46 -40.04 -5.92 -12.74
C LEU A 46 -40.60 -6.54 -11.45
N PRO A 47 -39.90 -6.44 -10.33
CA PRO A 47 -40.41 -6.92 -9.05
C PRO A 47 -41.57 -6.02 -8.59
N LYS A 48 -42.38 -6.49 -7.63
CA LYS A 48 -43.33 -5.61 -6.99
C LYS A 48 -42.63 -4.55 -6.16
N ARG A 49 -43.10 -3.29 -6.18
CA ARG A 49 -42.53 -2.16 -5.45
C ARG A 49 -42.34 -2.45 -3.95
N GLU A 50 -43.35 -3.06 -3.33
CA GLU A 50 -43.37 -3.46 -1.91
C GLU A 50 -42.27 -4.45 -1.51
N ASN A 51 -41.79 -5.25 -2.48
CA ASN A 51 -40.74 -6.25 -2.30
C ASN A 51 -39.37 -5.77 -2.75
N THR A 52 -39.22 -4.48 -3.04
CA THR A 52 -37.97 -3.91 -3.58
C THR A 52 -37.34 -2.94 -2.60
N GLU A 53 -36.07 -3.10 -2.34
CA GLU A 53 -35.21 -2.17 -1.59
C GLU A 53 -34.09 -1.66 -2.48
N PHE A 54 -33.54 -0.48 -2.15
CA PHE A 54 -32.46 0.13 -2.91
C PHE A 54 -31.25 0.35 -2.01
N PHE A 55 -30.07 0.08 -2.55
CA PHE A 55 -28.80 0.23 -1.85
C PHE A 55 -27.83 1.01 -2.72
N ALA A 56 -27.02 1.86 -2.10
CA ALA A 56 -26.04 2.67 -2.82
C ALA A 56 -24.95 1.82 -3.50
N THR A 57 -24.65 0.63 -2.95
CA THR A 57 -23.62 -0.27 -3.48
C THR A 57 -24.03 -1.74 -3.36
N PRO A 58 -23.45 -2.63 -4.18
CA PRO A 58 -23.59 -4.08 -4.03
C PRO A 58 -23.22 -4.58 -2.63
N GLU A 59 -22.13 -4.07 -2.05
CA GLU A 59 -21.64 -4.48 -0.75
C GLU A 59 -22.63 -4.11 0.37
N ALA A 60 -23.33 -2.98 0.23
CA ALA A 60 -24.39 -2.59 1.16
C ALA A 60 -25.58 -3.56 1.09
N ALA A 61 -25.97 -4.02 -0.11
CA ALA A 61 -27.02 -5.03 -0.27
C ALA A 61 -26.57 -6.39 0.30
N GLU A 62 -25.31 -6.79 0.08
CA GLU A 62 -24.74 -8.04 0.61
C GLU A 62 -24.65 -8.03 2.14
N ALA A 63 -24.29 -6.88 2.74
CA ALA A 63 -24.31 -6.71 4.19
C ALA A 63 -25.71 -6.86 4.82
N HIS A 64 -26.78 -6.62 4.02
CA HIS A 64 -28.17 -6.84 4.41
C HIS A 64 -28.68 -8.24 4.05
N GLY A 65 -27.80 -9.17 3.65
CA GLY A 65 -28.14 -10.58 3.42
C GLY A 65 -28.62 -10.89 1.98
N TYR A 66 -28.54 -9.93 1.07
CA TYR A 66 -28.89 -10.18 -0.32
C TYR A 66 -27.69 -10.74 -1.10
N ARG A 67 -27.93 -11.68 -2.00
CA ARG A 67 -26.91 -12.26 -2.88
C ARG A 67 -27.08 -11.78 -4.33
N ALA A 68 -26.00 -11.75 -5.10
CA ALA A 68 -26.07 -11.43 -6.53
C ALA A 68 -26.92 -12.43 -7.31
N GLY A 69 -27.82 -11.95 -8.16
CA GLY A 69 -28.63 -12.82 -9.02
C GLY A 69 -27.79 -13.54 -10.09
N LYS A 70 -28.12 -14.81 -10.44
CA LYS A 70 -27.34 -15.69 -11.35
C LYS A 70 -26.94 -15.09 -12.70
N ARG A 71 -27.73 -14.18 -13.28
CA ARG A 71 -27.40 -13.51 -14.56
C ARG A 71 -26.35 -12.38 -14.41
N ARG A 72 -26.06 -11.97 -13.21
CA ARG A 72 -25.22 -10.81 -12.85
C ARG A 72 -23.79 -11.12 -12.56
N GLN A 73 -23.46 -12.32 -12.17
CA GLN A 73 -22.06 -12.70 -12.12
C GLN A 73 -21.38 -12.40 -13.46
N ARG A 74 -22.04 -12.70 -14.60
CA ARG A 74 -21.52 -12.37 -15.94
C ARG A 74 -21.51 -10.87 -16.27
N SER A 75 -22.54 -10.10 -15.86
CA SER A 75 -22.57 -8.65 -16.10
C SER A 75 -21.63 -7.90 -15.17
N GLY A 76 -21.51 -8.33 -13.90
CA GLY A 76 -20.56 -7.80 -12.94
C GLY A 76 -19.13 -8.07 -13.34
N GLU A 77 -18.82 -9.28 -13.81
CA GLU A 77 -17.50 -9.64 -14.35
C GLU A 77 -17.16 -8.80 -15.59
N ALA A 78 -18.07 -8.63 -16.53
CA ALA A 78 -17.88 -7.80 -17.71
C ALA A 78 -17.70 -6.31 -17.36
N MET A 79 -18.41 -5.81 -16.34
CA MET A 79 -18.24 -4.43 -15.86
C MET A 79 -16.91 -4.26 -15.11
N MET A 80 -16.55 -5.20 -14.24
CA MET A 80 -15.25 -5.19 -13.57
C MET A 80 -14.08 -5.28 -14.56
N GLN A 81 -14.23 -6.10 -15.60
CA GLN A 81 -13.26 -6.20 -16.68
C GLN A 81 -13.11 -4.87 -17.42
N ARG A 82 -14.21 -4.21 -17.79
CA ARG A 82 -14.22 -2.90 -18.43
C ARG A 82 -13.60 -1.82 -17.54
N HIS A 83 -13.89 -1.83 -16.25
CA HIS A 83 -13.30 -0.91 -15.27
C HIS A 83 -11.78 -1.12 -15.14
N ALA A 84 -11.33 -2.37 -15.14
CA ALA A 84 -9.90 -2.67 -15.13
C ALA A 84 -9.21 -2.16 -16.41
N GLU A 85 -9.83 -2.36 -17.58
CA GLU A 85 -9.34 -1.86 -18.87
C GLU A 85 -9.24 -0.33 -18.90
N GLN A 86 -10.25 0.38 -18.38
CA GLN A 86 -10.24 1.84 -18.26
C GLN A 86 -9.10 2.33 -17.37
N VAL A 87 -8.86 1.68 -16.24
CA VAL A 87 -7.74 2.04 -15.35
C VAL A 87 -6.39 1.75 -16.01
N VAL A 88 -6.25 0.62 -16.70
CA VAL A 88 -5.03 0.28 -17.44
C VAL A 88 -4.75 1.32 -18.54
N LEU A 89 -5.79 1.75 -19.26
CA LEU A 89 -5.67 2.79 -20.28
C LEU A 89 -5.15 4.11 -19.68
N ALA A 90 -5.72 4.53 -18.55
CA ALA A 90 -5.27 5.74 -17.86
C ALA A 90 -3.84 5.63 -17.33
N CYS A 91 -3.45 4.46 -16.78
CA CYS A 91 -2.07 4.21 -16.34
C CYS A 91 -1.09 4.32 -17.52
N ARG A 92 -1.39 3.69 -18.66
CA ARG A 92 -0.56 3.76 -19.86
C ARG A 92 -0.43 5.18 -20.40
N GLU A 93 -1.50 5.97 -20.39
CA GLU A 93 -1.43 7.39 -20.78
C GLU A 93 -0.49 8.17 -19.86
N LEU A 94 -0.58 7.96 -18.53
CA LEU A 94 0.31 8.59 -17.56
C LEU A 94 1.76 8.14 -17.76
N GLU A 95 2.01 6.86 -18.00
CA GLU A 95 3.34 6.30 -18.29
C GLU A 95 3.93 6.94 -19.54
N THR A 96 3.20 6.90 -20.64
CA THR A 96 3.63 7.46 -21.93
C THR A 96 4.00 8.94 -21.83
N ARG A 97 3.16 9.74 -21.13
CA ARG A 97 3.45 11.16 -20.91
C ARG A 97 4.72 11.38 -20.07
N ILE A 98 4.89 10.57 -19.03
CA ILE A 98 6.10 10.65 -18.19
C ILE A 98 7.32 10.23 -19.00
N ASP A 99 7.21 9.19 -19.81
CA ASP A 99 8.31 8.66 -20.61
C ASP A 99 8.76 9.65 -21.69
N ASN A 100 7.82 10.40 -22.25
CA ASN A 100 8.08 11.44 -23.25
C ASN A 100 8.45 12.81 -22.64
N GLY A 101 8.46 12.95 -21.29
CA GLY A 101 8.67 14.24 -20.63
C GLY A 101 7.54 15.25 -20.82
N GLU A 102 6.36 14.78 -21.21
CA GLU A 102 5.18 15.62 -21.49
C GLU A 102 4.42 16.01 -20.21
N PRO A 103 3.66 17.13 -20.24
CA PRO A 103 2.79 17.49 -19.13
C PRO A 103 1.76 16.40 -18.84
N LEU A 104 1.52 16.13 -17.54
CA LEU A 104 0.50 15.18 -17.14
C LEU A 104 -0.90 15.66 -17.51
N PRO A 105 -1.77 14.77 -18.01
CA PRO A 105 -3.15 15.09 -18.29
C PRO A 105 -3.91 15.46 -17.02
N SER A 106 -4.86 16.38 -17.15
CA SER A 106 -5.76 16.73 -16.06
C SER A 106 -6.67 15.54 -15.68
N LEU A 107 -7.25 15.58 -14.48
CA LEU A 107 -8.24 14.58 -14.07
C LEU A 107 -9.42 14.50 -15.04
N ALA A 108 -9.82 15.66 -15.61
CA ALA A 108 -10.87 15.76 -16.62
C ALA A 108 -10.48 15.04 -17.91
N ALA A 109 -9.26 15.22 -18.38
CA ALA A 109 -8.74 14.56 -19.58
C ALA A 109 -8.66 13.03 -19.40
N LEU A 110 -8.18 12.54 -18.26
CA LEU A 110 -8.15 11.10 -17.97
C LEU A 110 -9.55 10.51 -17.87
N ALA A 111 -10.48 11.21 -17.26
CA ALA A 111 -11.87 10.78 -17.16
C ALA A 111 -12.55 10.72 -18.55
N ALA A 112 -12.31 11.72 -19.40
CA ALA A 112 -12.80 11.74 -20.77
C ALA A 112 -12.22 10.59 -21.61
N LEU A 113 -10.91 10.33 -21.48
CA LEU A 113 -10.24 9.18 -22.11
C LEU A 113 -10.90 7.85 -21.75
N CYS A 114 -11.33 7.71 -20.50
CA CYS A 114 -12.00 6.52 -19.99
C CYS A 114 -13.53 6.51 -20.24
N GLY A 115 -14.10 7.58 -20.78
CA GLY A 115 -15.53 7.70 -21.06
C GLY A 115 -16.41 7.75 -19.79
N VAL A 116 -15.90 8.33 -18.70
CA VAL A 116 -16.59 8.42 -17.40
C VAL A 116 -16.51 9.84 -16.82
N SER A 117 -17.36 10.15 -15.83
CA SER A 117 -17.25 11.42 -15.11
C SER A 117 -15.98 11.49 -14.25
N GLN A 118 -15.47 12.70 -13.98
CA GLN A 118 -14.27 12.90 -13.16
C GLN A 118 -14.38 12.25 -11.77
N PHE A 119 -15.53 12.39 -11.13
CA PHE A 119 -15.79 11.82 -9.81
C PHE A 119 -15.78 10.29 -9.85
N HIS A 120 -16.43 9.70 -10.88
CA HIS A 120 -16.43 8.25 -11.07
C HIS A 120 -15.02 7.75 -11.38
N PHE A 121 -14.30 8.41 -12.29
CA PHE A 121 -12.92 8.06 -12.64
C PHE A 121 -12.00 8.08 -11.42
N HIS A 122 -12.03 9.15 -10.62
CA HIS A 122 -11.17 9.26 -9.43
C HIS A 122 -11.41 8.11 -8.45
N ARG A 123 -12.69 7.78 -8.18
CA ARG A 123 -13.06 6.66 -7.31
C ARG A 123 -12.63 5.32 -7.92
N LEU A 124 -12.89 5.13 -9.22
CA LEU A 124 -12.53 3.92 -9.96
C LEU A 124 -11.01 3.69 -9.97
N PHE A 125 -10.25 4.72 -10.31
CA PHE A 125 -8.78 4.65 -10.35
C PHE A 125 -8.22 4.31 -8.96
N ARG A 126 -8.73 4.97 -7.92
CA ARG A 126 -8.30 4.71 -6.54
C ARG A 126 -8.70 3.31 -6.06
N SER A 127 -9.86 2.79 -6.42
CA SER A 127 -10.29 1.44 -6.03
C SER A 127 -9.44 0.34 -6.68
N HIS A 128 -8.92 0.56 -7.90
CA HIS A 128 -8.10 -0.43 -8.61
C HIS A 128 -6.60 -0.30 -8.34
N THR A 129 -6.09 0.92 -8.21
CA THR A 129 -4.65 1.19 -8.00
C THR A 129 -4.30 1.47 -6.55
N GLY A 130 -5.31 1.81 -5.73
CA GLY A 130 -5.16 2.29 -4.37
C GLY A 130 -4.55 3.69 -4.27
N LEU A 131 -4.23 4.34 -5.38
CA LEU A 131 -3.63 5.67 -5.47
C LEU A 131 -4.54 6.64 -6.22
N THR A 132 -4.38 7.92 -5.97
CA THR A 132 -4.90 8.93 -6.90
C THR A 132 -4.05 8.93 -8.16
N PRO A 133 -4.56 9.38 -9.33
CA PRO A 133 -3.76 9.48 -10.56
C PRO A 133 -2.46 10.27 -10.38
N ALA A 134 -2.51 11.38 -9.62
CA ALA A 134 -1.32 12.19 -9.32
C ALA A 134 -0.31 11.45 -8.42
N ALA A 135 -0.79 10.72 -7.40
CA ALA A 135 0.08 9.93 -6.53
C ALA A 135 0.69 8.73 -7.27
N TRP A 136 -0.07 8.13 -8.19
CA TRP A 136 0.41 7.05 -9.07
C TRP A 136 1.51 7.55 -10.01
N ALA A 137 1.29 8.68 -10.67
CA ALA A 137 2.29 9.30 -11.54
C ALA A 137 3.57 9.69 -10.78
N LYS A 138 3.43 10.19 -9.53
CA LYS A 138 4.58 10.46 -8.65
C LYS A 138 5.35 9.20 -8.31
N ALA A 139 4.66 8.09 -8.04
CA ALA A 139 5.28 6.80 -7.74
C ALA A 139 6.04 6.27 -8.95
N TYR A 140 5.42 6.27 -10.13
CA TYR A 140 6.03 5.82 -11.39
C TYR A 140 7.30 6.63 -11.73
N ARG A 141 7.26 7.97 -11.61
CA ARG A 141 8.47 8.81 -11.76
C ARG A 141 9.58 8.44 -10.78
N GLY A 142 9.21 8.12 -9.54
CA GLY A 142 10.18 7.70 -8.53
C GLY A 142 10.86 6.38 -8.87
N ASP A 143 10.12 5.41 -9.40
CA ASP A 143 10.66 4.12 -9.81
C ASP A 143 11.56 4.28 -11.06
N LYS A 144 11.10 5.04 -12.05
CA LYS A 144 11.88 5.39 -13.24
C LYS A 144 13.19 6.12 -12.87
N LEU A 145 13.09 7.07 -11.94
CA LEU A 145 14.28 7.78 -11.44
C LEU A 145 15.31 6.83 -10.81
N ARG A 146 14.88 5.88 -9.97
CA ARG A 146 15.79 4.89 -9.35
C ARG A 146 16.48 4.06 -10.42
N GLU A 147 15.72 3.60 -11.42
CA GLU A 147 16.25 2.84 -12.55
C GLU A 147 17.27 3.67 -13.37
N GLN A 148 16.94 4.92 -13.67
CA GLN A 148 17.82 5.81 -14.45
C GLN A 148 19.08 6.21 -13.66
N LEU A 149 18.97 6.44 -12.36
CA LEU A 149 20.14 6.73 -11.52
C LEU A 149 21.14 5.56 -11.48
N THR A 150 20.67 4.33 -11.69
CA THR A 150 21.53 3.14 -11.77
C THR A 150 22.18 2.99 -13.16
N LYS A 151 21.49 3.40 -14.23
CA LYS A 151 21.92 3.20 -15.62
C LYS A 151 22.73 4.38 -16.17
N GLN A 152 22.39 5.61 -15.80
CA GLN A 152 22.96 6.84 -16.38
C GLN A 152 24.28 7.24 -15.73
N THR A 153 25.19 7.78 -16.57
CA THR A 153 26.49 8.29 -16.11
C THR A 153 26.38 9.65 -15.40
N THR A 154 25.29 10.40 -15.58
CA THR A 154 25.08 11.71 -14.97
C THR A 154 23.73 11.78 -14.24
N ILE A 155 23.68 12.52 -13.10
CA ILE A 155 22.42 12.78 -12.38
C ILE A 155 21.47 13.60 -13.24
N THR A 156 21.98 14.57 -13.99
CA THR A 156 21.20 15.43 -14.87
C THR A 156 20.52 14.62 -15.99
N GLY A 157 21.21 13.65 -16.57
CA GLY A 157 20.62 12.71 -17.53
C GLY A 157 19.51 11.86 -16.91
N ALA A 158 19.72 11.31 -15.72
CA ALA A 158 18.71 10.54 -15.02
C ALA A 158 17.45 11.38 -14.69
N ILE A 159 17.62 12.66 -14.33
CA ILE A 159 16.51 13.61 -14.08
C ILE A 159 15.71 13.84 -15.36
N ALA A 160 16.41 14.17 -16.46
CA ALA A 160 15.77 14.45 -17.74
C ALA A 160 14.92 13.26 -18.23
N GLU A 161 15.46 12.04 -18.14
CA GLU A 161 14.76 10.82 -18.57
C GLU A 161 13.68 10.31 -17.58
N SER A 162 13.62 10.88 -16.38
CA SER A 162 12.59 10.52 -15.39
C SER A 162 11.31 11.38 -15.48
N GLY A 163 11.20 12.25 -16.49
CA GLY A 163 10.01 13.05 -16.75
C GLY A 163 9.75 14.18 -15.74
N PHE A 164 10.82 14.72 -15.11
CA PHE A 164 10.72 15.94 -14.31
C PHE A 164 10.83 17.18 -15.18
N SER A 165 9.87 18.10 -15.03
CA SER A 165 9.79 19.34 -15.84
C SER A 165 10.85 20.37 -15.46
N SER A 166 11.51 20.25 -14.32
CA SER A 166 12.63 21.10 -13.90
C SER A 166 13.47 20.45 -12.80
N GLY A 167 14.75 20.81 -12.74
CA GLY A 167 15.66 20.37 -11.68
C GLY A 167 15.20 20.79 -10.27
N SER A 168 14.63 21.99 -10.11
CA SER A 168 14.15 22.47 -8.80
C SER A 168 13.05 21.58 -8.24
N ARG A 169 12.02 21.24 -9.04
CA ARG A 169 10.94 20.32 -8.64
C ARG A 169 11.44 18.91 -8.36
N PHE A 170 12.50 18.52 -9.03
CA PHE A 170 13.17 17.25 -8.75
C PHE A 170 13.79 17.27 -7.34
N TYR A 171 14.65 18.26 -7.03
CA TYR A 171 15.32 18.32 -5.73
C TYR A 171 14.34 18.47 -4.54
N GLU A 172 13.24 19.19 -4.71
CA GLU A 172 12.16 19.27 -3.69
C GLU A 172 11.52 17.92 -3.38
N SER A 173 11.44 17.03 -4.36
CA SER A 173 10.80 15.72 -4.21
C SER A 173 11.76 14.55 -4.04
N SER A 174 13.06 14.75 -4.37
CA SER A 174 14.06 13.68 -4.40
C SER A 174 14.27 13.00 -3.06
N ASP A 175 14.35 13.75 -1.98
CA ASP A 175 14.52 13.20 -0.63
C ASP A 175 13.32 12.33 -0.21
N THR A 176 12.11 12.71 -0.65
CA THR A 176 10.89 11.93 -0.40
C THR A 176 10.82 10.67 -1.27
N LEU A 177 11.38 10.72 -2.49
CA LEU A 177 11.34 9.62 -3.45
C LEU A 177 12.47 8.61 -3.24
N LEU A 178 13.66 9.08 -2.88
CA LEU A 178 14.87 8.28 -2.76
C LEU A 178 15.25 7.97 -1.30
N GLY A 179 14.72 8.72 -0.33
CA GLY A 179 15.13 8.65 1.07
C GLY A 179 16.50 9.29 1.35
N MET A 180 17.22 9.73 0.32
CA MET A 180 18.51 10.43 0.38
C MET A 180 18.69 11.31 -0.85
N THR A 181 19.76 12.12 -0.87
CA THR A 181 20.08 12.92 -2.06
C THR A 181 20.34 12.02 -3.28
N PRO A 182 20.05 12.46 -4.51
CA PRO A 182 20.33 11.69 -5.73
C PRO A 182 21.80 11.33 -5.89
N LYS A 183 22.69 12.20 -5.41
CA LYS A 183 24.14 11.96 -5.42
C LYS A 183 24.52 10.81 -4.49
N SER A 184 23.97 10.78 -3.29
CA SER A 184 24.19 9.71 -2.31
C SER A 184 23.55 8.39 -2.76
N TRP A 185 22.35 8.46 -3.35
CA TRP A 185 21.67 7.28 -3.92
C TRP A 185 22.52 6.62 -5.01
N ARG A 186 22.96 7.40 -6.00
CA ARG A 186 23.77 6.92 -7.12
C ARG A 186 25.12 6.36 -6.67
N ALA A 187 25.69 6.94 -5.63
CA ALA A 187 26.93 6.50 -5.03
C ALA A 187 26.73 5.31 -4.04
N GLY A 188 25.53 4.67 -4.02
CA GLY A 188 25.25 3.55 -3.12
C GLY A 188 25.39 3.92 -1.64
N GLY A 189 25.04 5.16 -1.27
CA GLY A 189 25.22 5.70 0.08
C GLY A 189 26.55 6.39 0.33
N LYS A 190 27.38 6.63 -0.70
CA LYS A 190 28.66 7.29 -0.55
C LYS A 190 28.53 8.65 0.15
N GLY A 191 29.26 8.81 1.25
CA GLY A 191 29.19 9.99 2.12
C GLY A 191 28.06 9.95 3.15
N ALA A 192 27.21 8.91 3.18
CA ALA A 192 26.32 8.67 4.30
C ALA A 192 27.09 7.92 5.39
N ARG A 193 27.06 8.45 6.62
CA ARG A 193 27.55 7.76 7.81
C ARG A 193 26.40 6.99 8.43
N ILE A 194 26.63 5.70 8.69
CA ILE A 194 25.64 4.83 9.33
C ILE A 194 26.29 4.24 10.58
N PHE A 195 25.79 4.65 11.71
CA PHE A 195 26.16 4.05 12.98
C PHE A 195 25.47 2.72 13.12
N PHE A 196 26.17 1.69 13.56
CA PHE A 196 25.60 0.38 13.81
C PHE A 196 26.17 -0.25 15.08
N ALA A 197 25.38 -1.12 15.68
CA ALA A 197 25.83 -2.00 16.75
C ALA A 197 25.15 -3.36 16.64
N LEU A 198 25.89 -4.37 17.07
CA LEU A 198 25.43 -5.74 17.24
C LEU A 198 25.19 -5.99 18.73
N ALA A 199 24.11 -6.67 19.03
CA ALA A 199 23.74 -7.04 20.40
C ALA A 199 22.98 -8.36 20.40
N ILE A 200 22.62 -8.84 21.57
CA ILE A 200 21.79 -10.05 21.77
C ILE A 200 20.47 -9.63 22.40
N CYS A 201 19.39 -10.16 21.88
CA CYS A 201 18.04 -10.03 22.43
C CYS A 201 17.38 -11.40 22.59
N ALA A 202 16.20 -11.47 23.17
CA ALA A 202 15.51 -12.75 23.34
C ALA A 202 15.07 -13.44 22.02
N LEU A 203 15.26 -12.76 20.87
CA LEU A 203 15.02 -13.33 19.53
C LEU A 203 16.32 -13.75 18.83
N GLY A 204 17.46 -13.73 19.50
CA GLY A 204 18.79 -14.01 18.95
C GLY A 204 19.61 -12.74 18.73
N ASP A 205 20.51 -12.78 17.78
CA ASP A 205 21.34 -11.62 17.44
C ASP A 205 20.50 -10.51 16.81
N ILE A 206 20.80 -9.29 17.18
CA ILE A 206 20.17 -8.07 16.64
C ILE A 206 21.24 -7.11 16.15
N LEU A 207 21.04 -6.57 14.95
CA LEU A 207 21.78 -5.44 14.44
C LEU A 207 20.86 -4.22 14.35
N VAL A 208 21.26 -3.14 14.99
CA VAL A 208 20.59 -1.83 14.88
C VAL A 208 21.49 -0.89 14.10
N ALA A 209 20.92 -0.20 13.11
CA ALA A 209 21.67 0.81 12.36
C ALA A 209 20.89 2.11 12.25
N GLN A 210 21.61 3.23 12.34
CA GLN A 210 21.06 4.59 12.32
C GLN A 210 21.81 5.47 11.32
N SER A 211 21.05 6.18 10.49
CA SER A 211 21.51 7.28 9.66
C SER A 211 21.28 8.63 10.37
N GLU A 212 21.69 9.73 9.75
CA GLU A 212 21.38 11.09 10.24
C GLU A 212 19.86 11.36 10.37
N LYS A 213 19.02 10.59 9.67
CA LYS A 213 17.55 10.76 9.65
C LYS A 213 16.83 9.88 10.68
N GLY A 214 17.49 8.89 11.25
CA GLY A 214 16.90 7.95 12.21
C GLY A 214 17.32 6.50 11.97
N ILE A 215 16.65 5.59 12.63
CA ILE A 215 16.90 4.14 12.53
C ILE A 215 16.58 3.68 11.09
N CYS A 216 17.58 3.15 10.40
CA CYS A 216 17.48 2.71 9.01
C CYS A 216 17.50 1.18 8.85
N ALA A 217 17.95 0.43 9.86
CA ALA A 217 17.84 -1.02 9.90
C ALA A 217 17.68 -1.53 11.36
N ILE A 218 16.83 -2.54 11.51
CA ILE A 218 16.72 -3.42 12.67
C ILE A 218 16.66 -4.83 12.09
N LEU A 219 17.75 -5.56 12.18
CA LEU A 219 17.88 -6.91 11.61
C LEU A 219 17.97 -7.93 12.74
N LEU A 220 17.37 -9.10 12.54
CA LEU A 220 17.37 -10.20 13.51
C LEU A 220 17.96 -11.46 12.86
N GLY A 221 18.79 -12.19 13.56
CA GLY A 221 19.44 -13.39 13.04
C GLY A 221 20.00 -14.28 14.15
N ASP A 222 20.74 -15.32 13.73
CA ASP A 222 21.49 -16.22 14.59
C ASP A 222 23.00 -16.12 14.32
N ASP A 223 23.41 -15.23 13.44
CA ASP A 223 24.80 -14.99 13.03
C ASP A 223 25.03 -13.49 12.82
N SER A 224 25.77 -12.91 13.73
CA SER A 224 26.12 -11.48 13.72
C SER A 224 26.89 -11.05 12.46
N GLU A 225 27.73 -11.92 11.92
CA GLU A 225 28.47 -11.62 10.67
C GLU A 225 27.53 -11.59 9.46
N ALA A 226 26.53 -12.47 9.42
CA ALA A 226 25.53 -12.46 8.35
C ALA A 226 24.69 -11.17 8.42
N LEU A 227 24.33 -10.70 9.63
CA LEU A 227 23.62 -9.43 9.82
C LEU A 227 24.46 -8.23 9.35
N LEU A 228 25.77 -8.25 9.61
CA LEU A 228 26.67 -7.20 9.15
C LEU A 228 26.81 -7.19 7.63
N ARG A 229 26.92 -8.38 7.01
CA ARG A 229 26.91 -8.51 5.53
C ARG A 229 25.60 -7.99 4.93
N ASP A 230 24.45 -8.32 5.52
CA ASP A 230 23.15 -7.80 5.07
C ASP A 230 23.08 -6.27 5.16
N LEU A 231 23.65 -5.67 6.20
CA LEU A 231 23.78 -4.21 6.30
C LEU A 231 24.71 -3.63 5.23
N GLN A 232 25.86 -4.25 4.98
CA GLN A 232 26.81 -3.83 3.95
C GLN A 232 26.18 -3.89 2.55
N ASP A 233 25.42 -4.95 2.25
CA ASP A 233 24.71 -5.11 0.98
C ASP A 233 23.61 -4.04 0.80
N GLN A 234 22.96 -3.63 1.89
CA GLN A 234 21.98 -2.55 1.86
C GLN A 234 22.62 -1.17 1.64
N PHE A 235 23.85 -0.99 2.08
CA PHE A 235 24.57 0.29 2.05
C PHE A 235 26.01 0.12 1.53
N PRO A 236 26.20 -0.35 0.29
CA PRO A 236 27.52 -0.82 -0.20
C PRO A 236 28.61 0.26 -0.22
N ASN A 237 28.23 1.52 -0.22
CA ASN A 237 29.17 2.65 -0.29
C ASN A 237 29.01 3.66 0.87
N ALA A 238 28.27 3.30 1.91
CA ALA A 238 28.19 4.09 3.12
C ALA A 238 29.42 3.85 4.01
N GLU A 239 29.78 4.85 4.79
CA GLU A 239 30.74 4.69 5.89
C GLU A 239 29.99 4.04 7.06
N LEU A 240 30.25 2.77 7.32
CA LEU A 240 29.71 2.06 8.48
C LEU A 240 30.63 2.33 9.68
N VAL A 241 30.07 2.93 10.73
CA VAL A 241 30.78 3.33 11.93
C VAL A 241 30.24 2.57 13.12
N GLY A 242 31.10 1.94 13.90
CA GLY A 242 30.70 1.32 15.17
C GLY A 242 30.07 2.36 16.10
N GLY A 243 29.00 1.98 16.78
CA GLY A 243 28.26 2.88 17.67
C GLY A 243 29.10 3.36 18.85
N ASP A 244 28.85 4.59 19.27
CA ASP A 244 29.40 5.18 20.49
C ASP A 244 28.45 4.98 21.68
N ALA A 245 28.81 5.47 22.86
CA ALA A 245 28.00 5.37 24.09
C ALA A 245 26.62 6.04 23.96
N GLN A 246 26.46 7.06 23.10
CA GLN A 246 25.17 7.68 22.84
C GLN A 246 24.29 6.75 21.98
N PHE A 247 24.90 6.11 20.99
CA PHE A 247 24.18 5.15 20.15
C PHE A 247 23.79 3.87 20.92
N GLU A 248 24.58 3.44 21.90
CA GLU A 248 24.22 2.32 22.80
C GLU A 248 22.90 2.54 23.52
N GLN A 249 22.58 3.77 23.90
CA GLN A 249 21.26 4.11 24.47
C GLN A 249 20.12 3.89 23.45
N VAL A 250 20.34 4.23 22.18
CA VAL A 250 19.40 3.96 21.10
C VAL A 250 19.21 2.46 20.92
N VAL A 251 20.28 1.69 20.90
CA VAL A 251 20.25 0.22 20.81
C VAL A 251 19.47 -0.40 21.98
N SER A 252 19.72 0.06 23.20
CA SER A 252 19.01 -0.40 24.40
C SER A 252 17.50 -0.14 24.30
N ARG A 253 17.08 1.02 23.77
CA ARG A 253 15.65 1.32 23.53
C ARG A 253 15.05 0.43 22.46
N VAL A 254 15.78 0.14 21.38
CA VAL A 254 15.32 -0.79 20.33
C VAL A 254 15.18 -2.20 20.88
N ILE A 255 16.15 -2.68 21.69
CA ILE A 255 16.05 -3.99 22.33
C ILE A 255 14.85 -4.03 23.29
N GLY A 256 14.67 -3.02 24.15
CA GLY A 256 13.51 -2.91 25.03
C GLY A 256 12.18 -2.98 24.27
N PHE A 257 12.11 -2.31 23.11
CA PHE A 257 10.94 -2.40 22.24
C PHE A 257 10.75 -3.78 21.59
N VAL A 258 11.83 -4.46 21.18
CA VAL A 258 11.75 -5.84 20.66
C VAL A 258 11.30 -6.83 21.75
N GLU A 259 11.72 -6.60 22.99
CA GLU A 259 11.29 -7.41 24.15
C GLU A 259 9.82 -7.14 24.54
N ALA A 260 9.36 -5.90 24.40
CA ALA A 260 8.01 -5.45 24.74
C ALA A 260 7.39 -4.57 23.64
N PRO A 261 6.92 -5.14 22.52
CA PRO A 261 6.44 -4.36 21.37
C PRO A 261 5.23 -3.46 21.67
N SER A 262 4.47 -3.74 22.74
CA SER A 262 3.35 -2.91 23.18
C SER A 262 3.79 -1.55 23.76
N SER A 263 5.04 -1.41 24.20
CA SER A 263 5.57 -0.15 24.75
C SER A 263 5.73 0.96 23.69
N GLY A 264 5.70 0.61 22.40
CA GLY A 264 5.97 1.53 21.30
C GLY A 264 7.46 1.85 21.16
N LEU A 265 7.85 2.35 19.99
CA LEU A 265 9.20 2.84 19.71
C LEU A 265 9.13 4.34 19.39
N ASP A 266 9.50 5.17 20.35
CA ASP A 266 9.61 6.62 20.18
C ASP A 266 11.02 7.00 19.69
N LEU A 267 11.36 6.58 18.48
CA LEU A 267 12.60 6.93 17.77
C LEU A 267 12.26 7.24 16.30
N PRO A 268 12.94 8.23 15.70
CA PRO A 268 12.76 8.51 14.29
C PRO A 268 13.20 7.32 13.44
N LEU A 269 12.39 6.97 12.44
CA LEU A 269 12.69 5.89 11.49
C LEU A 269 13.06 6.48 10.13
N ASP A 270 14.19 6.08 9.57
CA ASP A 270 14.57 6.36 8.18
C ASP A 270 14.03 5.25 7.26
N ILE A 271 12.74 5.31 6.94
CA ILE A 271 12.05 4.29 6.15
C ILE A 271 12.34 4.49 4.66
N ARG A 272 13.12 3.58 4.08
CA ARG A 272 13.51 3.58 2.67
C ARG A 272 12.73 2.52 1.90
N GLY A 273 12.13 2.91 0.79
CA GLY A 273 11.36 1.99 -0.04
C GLY A 273 10.56 2.71 -1.13
N THR A 274 9.98 1.91 -2.03
CA THR A 274 9.08 2.42 -3.07
C THR A 274 7.82 3.04 -2.47
N ALA A 275 7.08 3.82 -3.25
CA ALA A 275 5.82 4.41 -2.79
C ALA A 275 4.81 3.32 -2.38
N PHE A 276 4.80 2.18 -3.08
CA PHE A 276 3.96 1.03 -2.74
C PHE A 276 4.39 0.40 -1.41
N GLN A 277 5.69 0.11 -1.23
CA GLN A 277 6.23 -0.45 0.02
C GLN A 277 5.91 0.45 1.21
N ARG A 278 6.14 1.76 1.11
CA ARG A 278 5.82 2.72 2.19
C ARG A 278 4.34 2.72 2.56
N ARG A 279 3.44 2.61 1.58
CA ARG A 279 2.00 2.47 1.87
C ARG A 279 1.68 1.18 2.62
N VAL A 280 2.25 0.07 2.18
CA VAL A 280 2.12 -1.21 2.90
C VAL A 280 2.65 -1.06 4.32
N TRP A 281 3.85 -0.54 4.50
CA TRP A 281 4.48 -0.38 5.82
C TRP A 281 3.72 0.57 6.74
N GLN A 282 3.16 1.65 6.20
CA GLN A 282 2.27 2.54 6.96
C GLN A 282 0.99 1.80 7.42
N ALA A 283 0.41 0.97 6.55
CA ALA A 283 -0.73 0.14 6.92
C ALA A 283 -0.34 -0.91 7.98
N LEU A 284 0.88 -1.47 7.91
CA LEU A 284 1.38 -2.39 8.93
C LEU A 284 1.54 -1.71 10.29
N GLN A 285 2.09 -0.50 10.34
CA GLN A 285 2.26 0.26 11.58
C GLN A 285 0.95 0.58 12.29
N SER A 286 -0.18 0.62 11.56
CA SER A 286 -1.50 0.81 12.15
C SER A 286 -2.13 -0.45 12.76
N ILE A 287 -1.48 -1.61 12.65
CA ILE A 287 -1.97 -2.86 13.24
C ILE A 287 -1.63 -2.85 14.74
N PRO A 288 -2.60 -2.91 15.66
CA PRO A 288 -2.32 -2.97 17.09
C PRO A 288 -1.50 -4.21 17.46
N ALA A 289 -0.69 -4.11 18.52
CA ALA A 289 -0.02 -5.27 19.10
C ALA A 289 -1.05 -6.32 19.51
N GLY A 290 -0.70 -7.61 19.39
CA GLY A 290 -1.59 -8.73 19.71
C GLY A 290 -2.70 -9.00 18.69
N THR A 291 -2.82 -8.20 17.61
CA THR A 291 -3.76 -8.45 16.52
C THR A 291 -3.04 -8.93 15.28
N THR A 292 -3.68 -9.82 14.53
CA THR A 292 -3.16 -10.27 13.23
C THR A 292 -4.13 -9.90 12.11
N VAL A 293 -3.59 -9.65 10.94
CA VAL A 293 -4.35 -9.37 9.72
C VAL A 293 -3.82 -10.23 8.57
N SER A 294 -4.65 -10.52 7.60
CA SER A 294 -4.21 -11.25 6.40
C SER A 294 -3.54 -10.32 5.39
N TYR A 295 -2.71 -10.88 4.50
CA TYR A 295 -2.16 -10.15 3.35
C TYR A 295 -3.26 -9.53 2.49
N ARG A 296 -4.42 -10.18 2.40
CA ARG A 296 -5.60 -9.69 1.69
C ARG A 296 -6.17 -8.43 2.35
N GLU A 297 -6.37 -8.46 3.66
CA GLU A 297 -6.85 -7.28 4.40
C GLU A 297 -5.90 -6.09 4.28
N ILE A 298 -4.59 -6.30 4.29
CA ILE A 298 -3.62 -5.23 4.02
C ILE A 298 -3.80 -4.71 2.58
N ALA A 299 -3.93 -5.59 1.60
CA ALA A 299 -4.17 -5.19 0.21
C ALA A 299 -5.46 -4.37 0.06
N GLU A 300 -6.52 -4.73 0.78
CA GLU A 300 -7.79 -3.99 0.86
C GLU A 300 -7.61 -2.63 1.55
N ARG A 301 -6.95 -2.58 2.72
CA ARG A 301 -6.67 -1.33 3.47
C ARG A 301 -5.90 -0.31 2.64
N ILE A 302 -4.94 -0.76 1.85
CA ILE A 302 -4.20 0.12 0.94
C ILE A 302 -4.95 0.41 -0.36
N GLY A 303 -6.20 -0.07 -0.53
CA GLY A 303 -7.03 0.14 -1.71
C GLY A 303 -6.53 -0.60 -2.96
N SER A 304 -5.84 -1.71 -2.79
CA SER A 304 -5.28 -2.54 -3.87
C SER A 304 -5.56 -4.03 -3.64
N PRO A 305 -6.83 -4.49 -3.58
CA PRO A 305 -7.21 -5.84 -3.13
C PRO A 305 -6.60 -6.97 -3.98
N LYS A 306 -6.22 -6.69 -5.23
CA LYS A 306 -5.55 -7.66 -6.10
C LYS A 306 -4.02 -7.74 -5.88
N ALA A 307 -3.44 -6.84 -5.09
CA ALA A 307 -1.99 -6.72 -4.91
C ALA A 307 -1.44 -7.62 -3.78
N VAL A 308 -2.10 -8.71 -3.42
CA VAL A 308 -1.73 -9.59 -2.29
C VAL A 308 -0.28 -10.08 -2.36
N ARG A 309 0.19 -10.50 -3.57
CA ARG A 309 1.59 -10.92 -3.78
C ARG A 309 2.58 -9.75 -3.62
N ALA A 310 2.21 -8.56 -4.10
CA ALA A 310 3.05 -7.38 -3.95
C ALA A 310 3.13 -6.92 -2.48
N VAL A 311 2.04 -7.06 -1.71
CA VAL A 311 2.05 -6.84 -0.25
C VAL A 311 2.99 -7.81 0.44
N ALA A 312 2.96 -9.10 0.07
CA ALA A 312 3.91 -10.09 0.60
C ALA A 312 5.36 -9.74 0.26
N GLY A 313 5.64 -9.29 -0.98
CA GLY A 313 6.95 -8.78 -1.38
C GLY A 313 7.39 -7.55 -0.58
N ALA A 314 6.48 -6.61 -0.29
CA ALA A 314 6.76 -5.45 0.55
C ALA A 314 7.07 -5.85 2.01
N CYS A 315 6.38 -6.86 2.56
CA CYS A 315 6.71 -7.43 3.87
C CYS A 315 8.09 -8.07 3.89
N ALA A 316 8.47 -8.79 2.84
CA ALA A 316 9.80 -9.42 2.71
C ALA A 316 10.94 -8.38 2.54
N ALA A 317 10.65 -7.23 1.94
CA ALA A 317 11.60 -6.13 1.76
C ALA A 317 11.77 -5.23 3.02
N ASN A 318 11.03 -5.50 4.10
CA ASN A 318 11.15 -4.75 5.35
C ASN A 318 12.54 -4.95 5.98
N CYS A 319 13.23 -3.86 6.29
CA CYS A 319 14.52 -3.84 6.99
C CYS A 319 14.41 -3.36 8.44
N LEU A 320 13.22 -3.04 8.92
CA LEU A 320 12.95 -2.52 10.25
C LEU A 320 12.10 -3.52 11.05
N ALA A 321 12.74 -4.60 11.51
CA ALA A 321 12.09 -5.64 12.30
C ALA A 321 11.32 -5.05 13.47
N VAL A 322 10.13 -5.54 13.72
CA VAL A 322 9.21 -5.14 14.80
C VAL A 322 8.69 -3.70 14.65
N ALA A 323 9.55 -2.72 14.35
CA ALA A 323 9.15 -1.31 14.14
C ALA A 323 8.17 -1.16 12.96
N ILE A 324 8.32 -1.99 11.92
CA ILE A 324 7.30 -2.21 10.91
C ILE A 324 6.79 -3.64 11.10
N PRO A 325 5.63 -3.84 11.74
CA PRO A 325 5.22 -5.13 12.29
C PRO A 325 4.69 -6.13 11.25
N CYS A 326 5.51 -6.49 10.25
CA CYS A 326 5.14 -7.48 9.25
C CYS A 326 4.97 -8.91 9.84
N HIS A 327 5.40 -9.16 11.09
CA HIS A 327 5.07 -10.38 11.83
C HIS A 327 3.58 -10.52 12.15
N ARG A 328 2.81 -9.40 12.22
CA ARG A 328 1.36 -9.42 12.43
C ARG A 328 0.56 -9.79 11.17
N VAL A 329 1.23 -10.01 10.03
CA VAL A 329 0.53 -10.40 8.78
C VAL A 329 0.60 -11.91 8.61
N VAL A 330 -0.57 -12.56 8.47
CA VAL A 330 -0.75 -14.01 8.35
C VAL A 330 -1.45 -14.38 7.04
N ARG A 331 -1.57 -15.67 6.72
CA ARG A 331 -2.44 -16.10 5.61
C ARG A 331 -3.91 -16.00 6.00
N THR A 332 -4.80 -16.03 5.01
CA THR A 332 -6.26 -15.91 5.21
C THR A 332 -6.85 -17.00 6.13
N GLY A 333 -6.18 -18.06 6.45
CA GLY A 333 -6.58 -19.08 7.43
C GLY A 333 -5.94 -18.94 8.79
N GLY A 334 -5.20 -17.83 9.07
CA GLY A 334 -4.44 -17.65 10.31
C GLY A 334 -3.10 -18.36 10.33
N GLU A 335 -2.76 -19.12 9.28
CA GLU A 335 -1.48 -19.80 9.17
C GLU A 335 -0.32 -18.79 9.08
N LEU A 336 0.77 -19.10 9.79
CA LEU A 336 1.99 -18.31 9.69
C LEU A 336 2.59 -18.45 8.29
N ALA A 337 2.70 -17.33 7.59
CA ALA A 337 3.44 -17.24 6.32
C ALA A 337 4.86 -16.76 6.57
N GLY A 338 5.70 -16.81 5.54
CA GLY A 338 7.09 -16.41 5.59
C GLY A 338 7.34 -15.09 6.33
N TYR A 339 8.44 -15.02 7.00
CA TYR A 339 8.96 -13.86 7.70
C TYR A 339 10.44 -13.71 7.37
N ARG A 340 10.91 -12.51 7.05
CA ARG A 340 12.30 -12.27 6.62
C ARG A 340 13.31 -12.86 7.61
N TRP A 341 13.02 -12.77 8.88
CA TRP A 341 13.90 -13.21 9.98
C TRP A 341 13.51 -14.56 10.58
N GLY A 342 12.75 -15.38 9.85
CA GLY A 342 12.38 -16.74 10.22
C GLY A 342 11.03 -16.86 10.93
N ILE A 343 10.32 -17.96 10.65
CA ILE A 343 8.94 -18.21 11.16
C ILE A 343 8.93 -18.35 12.69
N GLU A 344 9.96 -18.91 13.29
CA GLU A 344 10.04 -19.08 14.76
C GLU A 344 10.07 -17.72 15.49
N ARG A 345 10.82 -16.73 14.96
CA ARG A 345 10.83 -15.37 15.51
C ARG A 345 9.46 -14.71 15.37
N LYS A 346 8.79 -14.91 14.25
CA LYS A 346 7.41 -14.43 14.04
C LYS A 346 6.46 -15.01 15.08
N LYS A 347 6.52 -16.31 15.30
CA LYS A 347 5.70 -17.01 16.30
C LYS A 347 5.94 -16.48 17.71
N ARG A 348 7.21 -16.32 18.12
CA ARG A 348 7.58 -15.77 19.43
C ARG A 348 7.09 -14.34 19.62
N LEU A 349 7.18 -13.47 18.58
CA LEU A 349 6.67 -12.10 18.64
C LEU A 349 5.16 -12.09 18.87
N LEU A 350 4.39 -12.87 18.10
CA LEU A 350 2.94 -12.96 18.24
C LEU A 350 2.52 -13.52 19.61
N GLN A 351 3.22 -14.51 20.12
CA GLN A 351 2.95 -15.06 21.46
C GLN A 351 3.19 -14.02 22.56
N ARG A 352 4.28 -13.24 22.48
CA ARG A 352 4.56 -12.18 23.45
C ARG A 352 3.50 -11.09 23.44
N GLU A 353 3.10 -10.66 22.24
CA GLU A 353 2.05 -9.64 22.11
C GLU A 353 0.71 -10.12 22.66
N ALA A 354 0.36 -11.40 22.48
CA ALA A 354 -0.86 -11.99 23.04
C ALA A 354 -0.82 -12.01 24.59
N LEU A 355 0.31 -12.47 25.18
CA LEU A 355 0.47 -12.49 26.64
C LEU A 355 0.40 -11.09 27.28
N GLN A 356 0.91 -10.07 26.60
CA GLN A 356 0.85 -8.70 27.11
C GLN A 356 -0.56 -8.11 27.09
N GLN A 357 -1.44 -8.57 26.20
CA GLN A 357 -2.87 -8.18 26.20
C GLN A 357 -3.68 -8.82 27.35
N GLU A 358 -3.26 -9.99 27.85
CA GLU A 358 -3.96 -10.66 28.95
C GLU A 358 -3.62 -10.06 30.34
N ILE A 359 -2.53 -9.29 30.42
CA ILE A 359 -2.01 -8.73 31.69
C ILE A 359 -2.37 -7.23 31.82
N GLY A 360 -2.76 -6.53 30.76
CA GLY A 360 -3.11 -5.10 30.75
C GLY A 360 -4.59 -4.88 30.62
#